data_c1888339f08e0751a88b18ad67ae979e
#
_entry.id   c1888339f08e0751a88b18ad67ae979e
#
_cell.length_a   1.000
_cell.length_b   1.000
_cell.length_c   1.000
_cell.angle_alpha   90.00
_cell.angle_beta   90.00
_cell.angle_gamma   90.00
#
_symmetry.space_group_name_H-M   'P 1'
#
loop_
_entity.id
_entity.type
_entity.pdbx_description
1 polymer ?
#
loop_
_entity_poly.entity_id
_entity_poly.type
_entity_poly.pdbx_seq_one_letter_code
_entity_poly.pdbx_strand_id
1 'polypeptide(L)'
;MAVDVNSNKYTFIFATVMVIVVATLLALASESLKPMQKKNVANEKRQNILSRIGIEVDAKEAEHAYKENLDTALVLDANGEVVAKPSVDAFNIDVLKDYKAGLSGIYKANAGNMDAMKAELLQFDNGKDRPKGVN
;
A
#
# COMPACT_ATOMS: atom_id res chain seq x y z
N MET A 1 -49.71 22.06 12.52
CA MET A 1 -48.68 22.75 13.31
C MET A 1 -47.67 23.32 12.34
N ALA A 2 -47.56 24.64 12.25
CA ALA A 2 -46.55 25.29 11.44
C ALA A 2 -45.21 25.19 12.18
N VAL A 3 -44.20 24.65 11.51
CA VAL A 3 -42.84 24.59 12.07
C VAL A 3 -42.26 26.00 12.01
N ASP A 4 -41.90 26.55 13.17
CA ASP A 4 -41.27 27.87 13.24
C ASP A 4 -39.83 27.78 12.75
N VAL A 5 -39.63 28.04 11.45
CA VAL A 5 -38.34 27.96 10.76
C VAL A 5 -37.34 29.04 11.23
N ASN A 6 -37.81 30.01 12.02
CA ASN A 6 -36.98 31.10 12.53
C ASN A 6 -36.45 30.83 13.96
N SER A 7 -36.77 29.67 14.53
CA SER A 7 -36.31 29.32 15.87
C SER A 7 -34.85 28.83 15.83
N ASN A 8 -34.04 29.20 16.83
CA ASN A 8 -32.69 28.73 16.99
C ASN A 8 -32.60 27.19 17.01
N LYS A 9 -33.63 26.52 17.60
CA LYS A 9 -33.68 25.05 17.62
C LYS A 9 -33.80 24.46 16.21
N TYR A 10 -34.63 25.03 15.36
CA TYR A 10 -34.81 24.59 13.97
C TYR A 10 -33.50 24.75 13.20
N THR A 11 -32.80 25.87 13.36
CA THR A 11 -31.51 26.13 12.70
C THR A 11 -30.46 25.12 13.12
N PHE A 12 -30.34 24.79 14.41
CA PHE A 12 -29.41 23.78 14.88
C PHE A 12 -29.73 22.37 14.37
N ILE A 13 -30.99 21.96 14.41
CA ILE A 13 -31.43 20.67 13.90
C ILE A 13 -31.16 20.57 12.39
N PHE A 14 -31.51 21.59 11.63
CA PHE A 14 -31.30 21.66 10.19
C PHE A 14 -29.80 21.55 9.86
N ALA A 15 -28.94 22.33 10.52
CA ALA A 15 -27.52 22.29 10.31
C ALA A 15 -26.94 20.91 10.64
N THR A 16 -27.38 20.31 11.75
CA THR A 16 -26.91 18.95 12.14
C THR A 16 -27.31 17.90 11.10
N VAL A 17 -28.56 17.91 10.66
CA VAL A 17 -29.04 16.97 9.63
C VAL A 17 -28.29 17.15 8.32
N MET A 18 -28.08 18.39 7.89
CA MET A 18 -27.30 18.66 6.66
C MET A 18 -25.87 18.14 6.75
N VAL A 19 -25.19 18.34 7.89
CA VAL A 19 -23.84 17.79 8.10
C VAL A 19 -23.83 16.26 8.03
N ILE A 20 -24.79 15.60 8.67
CA ILE A 20 -24.89 14.13 8.64
C ILE A 20 -25.14 13.63 7.21
N VAL A 21 -26.04 14.26 6.47
CA VAL A 21 -26.33 13.88 5.07
C VAL A 21 -25.08 14.01 4.20
N VAL A 22 -24.42 15.17 4.26
CA VAL A 22 -23.20 15.41 3.47
C VAL A 22 -22.07 14.43 3.86
N ALA A 23 -21.86 14.22 5.15
CA ALA A 23 -20.85 13.29 5.63
C ALA A 23 -21.11 11.84 5.17
N THR A 24 -22.39 11.43 5.19
CA THR A 24 -22.80 10.09 4.72
C THR A 24 -22.57 9.93 3.22
N LEU A 25 -22.96 10.93 2.42
CA LEU A 25 -22.73 10.90 0.97
C LEU A 25 -21.25 10.85 0.62
N LEU A 26 -20.40 11.63 1.31
CA LEU A 26 -18.96 11.60 1.12
C LEU A 26 -18.35 10.25 1.52
N ALA A 27 -18.79 9.67 2.62
CA ALA A 27 -18.34 8.36 3.07
C ALA A 27 -18.69 7.26 2.05
N LEU A 28 -19.91 7.25 1.53
CA LEU A 28 -20.35 6.30 0.51
C LEU A 28 -19.56 6.47 -0.81
N ALA A 29 -19.35 7.70 -1.25
CA ALA A 29 -18.55 7.99 -2.43
C ALA A 29 -17.11 7.53 -2.24
N SER A 30 -16.48 7.82 -1.10
CA SER A 30 -15.12 7.38 -0.78
C SER A 30 -15.00 5.86 -0.79
N GLU A 31 -15.94 5.14 -0.16
CA GLU A 31 -15.92 3.69 -0.10
C GLU A 31 -16.09 3.04 -1.48
N SER A 32 -16.95 3.59 -2.32
CA SER A 32 -17.14 3.09 -3.69
C SER A 32 -15.94 3.32 -4.61
N LEU A 33 -15.12 4.35 -4.34
CA LEU A 33 -13.90 4.65 -5.12
C LEU A 33 -12.68 3.82 -4.70
N LYS A 34 -12.63 3.33 -3.47
CA LYS A 34 -11.48 2.55 -2.95
C LYS A 34 -11.08 1.35 -3.83
N PRO A 35 -12.00 0.51 -4.32
CA PRO A 35 -11.61 -0.64 -5.16
C PRO A 35 -11.01 -0.18 -6.50
N MET A 36 -11.50 0.91 -7.08
CA MET A 36 -10.94 1.47 -8.30
C MET A 36 -9.53 2.02 -8.07
N GLN A 37 -9.32 2.74 -6.98
CA GLN A 37 -8.01 3.25 -6.58
C GLN A 37 -7.01 2.11 -6.36
N LYS A 38 -7.40 1.05 -5.63
CA LYS A 38 -6.55 -0.13 -5.43
C LYS A 38 -6.17 -0.79 -6.75
N LYS A 39 -7.11 -0.91 -7.67
CA LYS A 39 -6.85 -1.46 -9.01
C LYS A 39 -5.89 -0.59 -9.81
N ASN A 40 -6.07 0.73 -9.79
CA ASN A 40 -5.19 1.67 -10.50
C ASN A 40 -3.76 1.62 -9.95
N VAL A 41 -3.59 1.63 -8.63
CA VAL A 41 -2.28 1.51 -7.98
C VAL A 41 -1.61 0.16 -8.32
N ALA A 42 -2.38 -0.93 -8.32
CA ALA A 42 -1.85 -2.23 -8.70
C ALA A 42 -1.42 -2.27 -10.18
N ASN A 43 -2.20 -1.66 -11.08
CA ASN A 43 -1.85 -1.60 -12.50
C ASN A 43 -0.63 -0.70 -12.75
N GLU A 44 -0.52 0.43 -12.08
CA GLU A 44 0.67 1.29 -12.13
C GLU A 44 1.93 0.53 -11.67
N LYS A 45 1.81 -0.25 -10.59
CA LYS A 45 2.92 -1.09 -10.12
C LYS A 45 3.30 -2.17 -11.15
N ARG A 46 2.31 -2.81 -11.79
CA ARG A 46 2.55 -3.76 -12.87
C ARG A 46 3.24 -3.13 -14.07
N GLN A 47 2.79 -1.94 -14.49
CA GLN A 47 3.45 -1.18 -15.56
C GLN A 47 4.91 -0.87 -15.22
N ASN A 48 5.19 -0.42 -13.99
CA ASN A 48 6.54 -0.14 -13.53
C ASN A 48 7.44 -1.38 -13.55
N ILE A 49 6.92 -2.56 -13.20
CA ILE A 49 7.65 -3.82 -13.26
C ILE A 49 7.93 -4.21 -14.72
N LEU A 50 6.91 -4.16 -15.58
CA LEU A 50 7.01 -4.51 -16.98
C LEU A 50 7.97 -3.58 -17.74
N SER A 51 7.93 -2.28 -17.46
CA SER A 51 8.84 -1.31 -18.07
C SER A 51 10.32 -1.58 -17.76
N ARG A 52 10.61 -2.18 -16.59
CA ARG A 52 11.99 -2.56 -16.22
C ARG A 52 12.54 -3.70 -17.06
N ILE A 53 11.67 -4.52 -17.64
CA ILE A 53 12.04 -5.61 -18.57
C ILE A 53 11.82 -5.21 -20.04
N GLY A 54 11.57 -3.92 -20.30
CA GLY A 54 11.41 -3.37 -21.65
C GLY A 54 10.04 -3.53 -22.27
N ILE A 55 9.01 -3.89 -21.48
CA ILE A 55 7.63 -4.03 -21.95
C ILE A 55 6.84 -2.78 -21.52
N GLU A 56 6.46 -1.96 -22.49
CA GLU A 56 5.61 -0.78 -22.26
C GLU A 56 4.16 -1.10 -22.64
N VAL A 57 3.25 -0.98 -21.67
CA VAL A 57 1.83 -1.24 -21.83
C VAL A 57 0.99 -0.19 -21.11
N ASP A 58 -0.23 -0.01 -21.58
CA ASP A 58 -1.21 0.85 -20.93
C ASP A 58 -1.73 0.23 -19.61
N ALA A 59 -2.25 1.08 -18.71
CA ALA A 59 -2.78 0.65 -17.42
C ALA A 59 -3.90 -0.38 -17.54
N LYS A 60 -4.66 -0.39 -18.63
CA LYS A 60 -5.73 -1.35 -18.90
C LYS A 60 -5.20 -2.73 -19.26
N GLU A 61 -4.07 -2.81 -19.91
CA GLU A 61 -3.42 -4.03 -20.39
C GLU A 61 -2.38 -4.56 -19.40
N ALA A 62 -1.97 -3.73 -18.44
CA ALA A 62 -0.90 -4.05 -17.49
C ALA A 62 -1.16 -5.35 -16.70
N GLU A 63 -2.40 -5.65 -16.36
CA GLU A 63 -2.74 -6.88 -15.64
C GLU A 63 -2.57 -8.13 -16.53
N HIS A 64 -2.98 -8.05 -17.77
CA HIS A 64 -2.85 -9.16 -18.73
C HIS A 64 -1.38 -9.41 -19.07
N ALA A 65 -0.67 -8.36 -19.48
CA ALA A 65 0.75 -8.45 -19.82
C ALA A 65 1.61 -8.91 -18.63
N TYR A 66 1.26 -8.52 -17.40
CA TYR A 66 1.95 -8.99 -16.20
C TYR A 66 1.79 -10.51 -16.02
N LYS A 67 0.57 -11.04 -16.16
CA LYS A 67 0.29 -12.48 -16.04
C LYS A 67 0.92 -13.31 -17.14
N GLU A 68 1.06 -12.73 -18.33
CA GLU A 68 1.63 -13.42 -19.49
C GLU A 68 3.16 -13.49 -19.44
N ASN A 69 3.82 -12.47 -18.89
CA ASN A 69 5.27 -12.35 -18.89
C ASN A 69 5.94 -12.70 -17.55
N LEU A 70 5.18 -12.75 -16.45
CA LEU A 70 5.69 -13.14 -15.13
C LEU A 70 4.99 -14.42 -14.66
N ASP A 71 5.76 -15.49 -14.58
CA ASP A 71 5.29 -16.78 -14.09
C ASP A 71 5.25 -16.84 -12.57
N THR A 72 6.33 -16.42 -11.90
CA THR A 72 6.45 -16.51 -10.45
C THR A 72 7.19 -15.31 -9.87
N ALA A 73 6.68 -14.77 -8.76
CA ALA A 73 7.35 -13.77 -7.96
C ALA A 73 7.80 -14.39 -6.62
N LEU A 74 9.09 -14.32 -6.33
CA LEU A 74 9.67 -14.92 -5.13
C LEU A 74 10.16 -13.83 -4.19
N VAL A 75 10.03 -14.07 -2.89
CA VAL A 75 10.65 -13.25 -1.86
C VAL A 75 11.96 -13.91 -1.45
N LEU A 76 13.05 -13.16 -1.57
CA LEU A 76 14.38 -13.61 -1.19
C LEU A 76 14.78 -12.96 0.14
N ASP A 77 15.56 -13.66 0.93
CA ASP A 77 16.22 -13.13 2.12
C ASP A 77 17.52 -12.38 1.77
N ALA A 78 18.23 -11.87 2.78
CA ALA A 78 19.49 -11.17 2.59
C ALA A 78 20.63 -12.05 2.04
N ASN A 79 20.52 -13.38 2.10
CA ASN A 79 21.47 -14.33 1.51
C ASN A 79 21.09 -14.74 0.08
N GLY A 80 19.92 -14.33 -0.41
CA GLY A 80 19.39 -14.73 -1.69
C GLY A 80 18.65 -16.06 -1.68
N GLU A 81 18.31 -16.58 -0.50
CA GLU A 81 17.49 -17.79 -0.37
C GLU A 81 16.00 -17.48 -0.44
N VAL A 82 15.24 -18.40 -1.04
CA VAL A 82 13.79 -18.25 -1.18
C VAL A 82 13.09 -18.42 0.16
N VAL A 83 12.35 -17.41 0.58
CA VAL A 83 11.53 -17.47 1.78
C VAL A 83 10.28 -18.29 1.51
N ALA A 84 10.21 -19.51 2.07
CA ALA A 84 9.13 -20.46 1.81
C ALA A 84 7.74 -19.96 2.26
N LYS A 85 7.67 -19.12 3.28
CA LYS A 85 6.42 -18.52 3.80
C LYS A 85 6.65 -17.04 4.12
N PRO A 86 6.68 -16.16 3.10
CA PRO A 86 6.81 -14.73 3.35
C PRO A 86 5.56 -14.20 4.08
N SER A 87 5.76 -13.27 5.00
CA SER A 87 4.66 -12.61 5.73
C SER A 87 3.82 -11.70 4.82
N VAL A 88 4.40 -11.28 3.70
CA VAL A 88 3.75 -10.42 2.70
C VAL A 88 4.03 -11.01 1.33
N ASP A 89 3.01 -11.06 0.48
CA ASP A 89 3.15 -11.47 -0.91
C ASP A 89 4.15 -10.56 -1.65
N ALA A 90 4.99 -11.16 -2.49
CA ALA A 90 6.06 -10.45 -3.21
C ALA A 90 5.57 -9.21 -3.97
N PHE A 91 4.38 -9.29 -4.57
CA PHE A 91 3.77 -8.16 -5.26
C PHE A 91 3.40 -7.00 -4.31
N ASN A 92 3.07 -7.29 -3.07
CA ASN A 92 2.60 -6.31 -2.09
C ASN A 92 3.73 -5.68 -1.25
N ILE A 93 4.99 -6.10 -1.45
CA ILE A 93 6.13 -5.50 -0.78
C ILE A 93 6.29 -4.04 -1.25
N ASP A 94 6.32 -3.14 -0.28
CA ASP A 94 6.61 -1.72 -0.49
C ASP A 94 8.02 -1.41 0.02
N VAL A 95 8.97 -1.46 -0.89
CA VAL A 95 10.41 -1.26 -0.59
C VAL A 95 10.66 0.10 0.08
N LEU A 96 9.88 1.13 -0.28
CA LEU A 96 10.06 2.46 0.31
C LEU A 96 9.58 2.49 1.78
N LYS A 97 8.49 1.79 2.10
CA LYS A 97 8.00 1.66 3.47
C LYS A 97 8.97 0.84 4.31
N ASP A 98 9.44 -0.29 3.80
CA ASP A 98 10.41 -1.15 4.48
C ASP A 98 11.73 -0.39 4.74
N TYR A 99 12.21 0.38 3.75
CA TYR A 99 13.38 1.23 3.89
C TYR A 99 13.21 2.29 4.98
N LYS A 100 12.07 3.00 4.99
CA LYS A 100 11.76 4.00 6.02
C LYS A 100 11.55 3.40 7.39
N ALA A 101 11.05 2.17 7.47
CA ALA A 101 10.74 1.49 8.73
C ALA A 101 11.95 0.96 9.49
N GLY A 102 13.12 0.88 8.86
CA GLY A 102 14.32 0.41 9.57
C GLY A 102 15.50 0.07 8.67
N LEU A 103 15.27 -0.36 7.43
CA LEU A 103 16.36 -0.71 6.51
C LEU A 103 17.37 0.43 6.33
N SER A 104 16.90 1.68 6.29
CA SER A 104 17.78 2.85 6.17
C SER A 104 18.75 2.99 7.34
N GLY A 105 18.33 2.60 8.54
CA GLY A 105 19.17 2.57 9.73
C GLY A 105 20.27 1.50 9.61
N ILE A 106 19.88 0.29 9.19
CA ILE A 106 20.80 -0.83 9.00
C ILE A 106 21.85 -0.50 7.95
N TYR A 107 21.46 0.06 6.81
CA TYR A 107 22.39 0.47 5.76
C TYR A 107 23.38 1.53 6.22
N LYS A 108 22.90 2.52 6.97
CA LYS A 108 23.77 3.61 7.51
C LYS A 108 24.71 3.12 8.58
N ALA A 109 24.25 2.27 9.50
CA ALA A 109 25.04 1.75 10.62
C ALA A 109 26.15 0.81 10.12
N ASN A 110 25.93 0.07 9.03
CA ASN A 110 26.85 -0.93 8.49
C ASN A 110 27.53 -0.48 7.18
N ALA A 111 27.56 0.83 6.90
CA ALA A 111 28.21 1.35 5.70
C ALA A 111 29.65 0.88 5.60
N GLY A 112 29.98 0.09 4.58
CA GLY A 112 31.30 -0.48 4.35
C GLY A 112 31.56 -1.85 4.98
N ASN A 113 30.62 -2.41 5.77
CA ASN A 113 30.73 -3.75 6.34
C ASN A 113 29.58 -4.64 5.86
N MET A 114 29.81 -5.37 4.76
CA MET A 114 28.77 -6.19 4.11
C MET A 114 28.33 -7.38 4.97
N ASP A 115 29.22 -7.96 5.77
CA ASP A 115 28.88 -9.14 6.58
C ASP A 115 28.02 -8.76 7.79
N ALA A 116 28.34 -7.66 8.45
CA ALA A 116 27.51 -7.11 9.53
C ALA A 116 26.14 -6.67 8.99
N MET A 117 26.11 -6.03 7.82
CA MET A 117 24.87 -5.63 7.16
C MET A 117 23.98 -6.84 6.85
N LYS A 118 24.53 -7.93 6.30
CA LYS A 118 23.79 -9.15 6.04
C LYS A 118 23.23 -9.77 7.31
N ALA A 119 24.01 -9.82 8.40
CA ALA A 119 23.56 -10.38 9.67
C ALA A 119 22.37 -9.61 10.25
N GLU A 120 22.40 -8.27 10.21
CA GLU A 120 21.27 -7.43 10.68
C GLU A 120 20.05 -7.52 9.75
N LEU A 121 20.27 -7.58 8.42
CA LEU A 121 19.17 -7.76 7.46
C LEU A 121 18.45 -9.08 7.65
N LEU A 122 19.17 -10.16 7.95
CA LEU A 122 18.57 -11.47 8.27
C LEU A 122 17.71 -11.41 9.54
N GLN A 123 18.15 -10.70 10.56
CA GLN A 123 17.34 -10.50 11.77
C GLN A 123 16.09 -9.68 11.49
N PHE A 124 16.20 -8.68 10.62
CA PHE A 124 15.08 -7.86 10.20
C PHE A 124 14.07 -8.67 9.36
N ASP A 125 14.55 -9.50 8.42
CA ASP A 125 13.71 -10.35 7.56
C ASP A 125 13.02 -11.49 8.32
N ASN A 126 13.62 -12.01 9.38
CA ASN A 126 13.00 -13.04 10.24
C ASN A 126 11.85 -12.52 11.10
N GLY A 127 11.38 -11.31 10.88
CA GLY A 127 10.10 -10.81 11.36
C GLY A 127 10.08 -10.31 12.79
N LYS A 128 11.24 -10.18 13.46
CA LYS A 128 11.29 -9.62 14.81
C LYS A 128 11.06 -8.11 14.84
N ASP A 129 11.42 -7.41 13.77
CA ASP A 129 11.39 -5.94 13.72
C ASP A 129 10.66 -5.36 12.50
N ARG A 130 10.05 -6.19 11.64
CA ARG A 130 9.17 -5.67 10.60
C ARG A 130 7.94 -5.04 11.25
N PRO A 131 7.68 -3.75 11.07
CA PRO A 131 6.41 -3.20 11.50
C PRO A 131 5.32 -4.00 10.78
N LYS A 132 4.52 -4.74 11.57
CA LYS A 132 3.35 -5.49 11.11
C LYS A 132 2.56 -4.52 10.26
N GLY A 133 2.41 -4.83 8.98
CA GLY A 133 1.95 -3.94 7.95
C GLY A 133 0.89 -2.97 8.42
N VAL A 134 1.16 -1.72 8.21
CA VAL A 134 0.13 -0.69 8.28
C VAL A 134 -0.77 -0.95 7.08
N ASN A 135 -1.92 -1.57 7.37
CA ASN A 135 -3.04 -1.70 6.43
C ASN A 135 -3.52 -0.32 5.99
#